data_db845cdfacce1bad46bc94b04a488335
#
_entry.id   db845cdfacce1bad46bc94b04a488335
#
_cell.length_a   1.000
_cell.length_b   1.000
_cell.length_c   1.000
_cell.angle_alpha   90.00
_cell.angle_beta   90.00
_cell.angle_gamma   90.00
#
_symmetry.space_group_name_H-M   'P 1'
#
loop_
_entity.id
_entity.type
_entity.pdbx_description
1 polymer ?
#
loop_
_entity_poly.entity_id
_entity_poly.type
_entity_poly.pdbx_seq_one_letter_code
_entity_poly.pdbx_strand_id
1 'polypeptide(L)'
;QGDKGFSRKSEQGQASYYYSQPFFQASGTLQIDGQTYTVSGPAWLDREWSSQPLAANQTGWDWFSLHLDSGESLMLFRTRQTDGAPYLTGTWINADGQTETLHAEQIKLTPQNTAKVAGHTMPVRWSISIPDKHLDISLDALNPKAWMNLRIPYWEGPVQIIGSHGE
;
A
#
# COMPACT_ATOMS: atom_id res chain seq x y z
N GLN A 1 9.50 -0.27 8.73
CA GLN A 1 9.44 0.65 7.59
C GLN A 1 10.39 1.82 7.81
N GLY A 2 10.90 2.45 6.75
CA GLY A 2 11.86 3.53 6.84
C GLY A 2 13.18 3.12 7.53
N ASP A 3 13.83 4.08 8.20
CA ASP A 3 15.07 3.80 8.94
C ASP A 3 14.75 3.23 10.34
N LYS A 4 14.92 1.92 10.49
CA LYS A 4 14.69 1.18 11.75
C LYS A 4 13.32 1.46 12.41
N GLY A 5 12.30 1.63 11.59
CA GLY A 5 10.95 1.94 12.05
C GLY A 5 10.60 3.44 12.07
N PHE A 6 11.55 4.33 11.82
CA PHE A 6 11.27 5.75 11.65
C PHE A 6 10.91 6.04 10.18
N SER A 7 9.63 6.14 9.91
CA SER A 7 9.06 6.31 8.57
C SER A 7 8.73 7.77 8.30
N ARG A 8 9.53 8.44 7.46
CA ARG A 8 9.24 9.81 7.00
C ARG A 8 8.02 9.82 6.11
N LYS A 9 7.25 10.90 6.20
CA LYS A 9 6.02 11.15 5.43
C LYS A 9 6.10 12.42 4.60
N SER A 10 7.16 13.21 4.77
CA SER A 10 7.42 14.42 4.02
C SER A 10 8.88 14.85 4.12
N GLU A 11 9.29 15.74 3.24
CA GLU A 11 10.59 16.44 3.31
C GLU A 11 10.68 17.40 4.51
N GLN A 12 9.54 17.87 5.02
CA GLN A 12 9.47 18.77 6.18
C GLN A 12 9.64 18.03 7.51
N GLY A 13 9.77 16.70 7.47
CA GLY A 13 10.11 15.91 8.66
C GLY A 13 8.93 15.28 9.40
N GLN A 14 7.68 15.38 8.86
CA GLN A 14 6.59 14.58 9.41
C GLN A 14 6.98 13.10 9.29
N ALA A 15 6.77 12.36 10.37
CA ALA A 15 7.15 10.96 10.46
C ALA A 15 6.23 10.19 11.40
N SER A 16 6.30 8.89 11.30
CA SER A 16 5.67 7.94 12.20
C SER A 16 6.66 6.87 12.64
N TYR A 17 6.37 6.19 13.73
CA TYR A 17 6.94 4.89 14.00
C TYR A 17 6.08 3.84 13.35
N TYR A 18 6.68 3.00 12.50
CA TYR A 18 5.95 2.10 11.63
C TYR A 18 6.70 0.78 11.44
N TYR A 19 6.04 -0.34 11.72
CA TYR A 19 6.52 -1.65 11.36
C TYR A 19 5.41 -2.49 10.72
N SER A 20 5.82 -3.42 9.87
CA SER A 20 4.95 -4.39 9.21
C SER A 20 5.37 -5.81 9.56
N GLN A 21 4.39 -6.71 9.58
CA GLN A 21 4.60 -8.16 9.62
C GLN A 21 3.84 -8.78 8.44
N PRO A 22 4.50 -8.93 7.27
CA PRO A 22 3.83 -9.33 6.04
C PRO A 22 3.60 -10.84 5.90
N PHE A 23 4.29 -11.68 6.68
CA PHE A 23 4.33 -13.13 6.49
C PHE A 23 3.48 -13.93 7.48
N PHE A 24 2.40 -13.35 8.00
CA PHE A 24 1.44 -14.11 8.79
C PHE A 24 0.72 -15.15 7.94
N GLN A 25 0.45 -16.30 8.56
CA GLN A 25 -0.50 -17.28 8.06
C GLN A 25 -1.77 -17.19 8.91
N ALA A 26 -2.87 -16.81 8.30
CA ALA A 26 -4.17 -16.73 8.95
C ALA A 26 -5.01 -17.96 8.63
N SER A 27 -5.78 -18.44 9.61
CA SER A 27 -6.78 -19.49 9.41
C SER A 27 -7.97 -19.25 10.35
N GLY A 28 -9.15 -19.63 9.92
CA GLY A 28 -10.35 -19.45 10.72
C GLY A 28 -11.63 -19.65 9.93
N THR A 29 -12.71 -19.08 10.46
CA THR A 29 -14.02 -19.08 9.79
C THR A 29 -14.52 -17.65 9.62
N LEU A 30 -15.16 -17.38 8.49
CA LEU A 30 -15.89 -16.15 8.20
C LEU A 30 -17.36 -16.48 8.06
N GLN A 31 -18.22 -15.62 8.60
CA GLN A 31 -19.65 -15.68 8.35
C GLN A 31 -20.07 -14.49 7.48
N ILE A 32 -20.58 -14.78 6.30
CA ILE A 32 -21.03 -13.77 5.33
C ILE A 32 -22.45 -14.16 4.88
N ASP A 33 -23.41 -13.26 5.03
CA ASP A 33 -24.82 -13.46 4.66
C ASP A 33 -25.41 -14.77 5.23
N GLY A 34 -25.06 -15.11 6.47
CA GLY A 34 -25.51 -16.32 7.16
C GLY A 34 -24.79 -17.61 6.75
N GLN A 35 -23.89 -17.57 5.77
CA GLN A 35 -23.07 -18.71 5.39
C GLN A 35 -21.70 -18.69 6.09
N THR A 36 -21.21 -19.84 6.50
CA THR A 36 -19.89 -20.01 7.12
C THR A 36 -18.87 -20.56 6.13
N TYR A 37 -17.75 -19.89 6.04
CA TYR A 37 -16.62 -20.25 5.17
C TYR A 37 -15.40 -20.56 6.03
N THR A 38 -14.79 -21.72 5.84
CA THR A 38 -13.45 -22.01 6.39
C THR A 38 -12.42 -21.41 5.46
N VAL A 39 -11.54 -20.59 6.01
CA VAL A 39 -10.55 -19.83 5.23
C VAL A 39 -9.15 -20.00 5.80
N SER A 40 -8.16 -19.96 4.91
CA SER A 40 -6.74 -19.85 5.27
C SER A 40 -6.01 -19.08 4.19
N GLY A 41 -4.92 -18.40 4.56
CA GLY A 41 -4.11 -17.67 3.60
C GLY A 41 -3.10 -16.75 4.27
N PRO A 42 -2.28 -16.04 3.47
CA PRO A 42 -1.37 -15.03 3.98
C PRO A 42 -2.15 -13.87 4.59
N ALA A 43 -1.52 -13.19 5.55
CA ALA A 43 -2.05 -11.97 6.12
C ALA A 43 -0.92 -10.98 6.40
N TRP A 44 -1.28 -9.72 6.37
CA TRP A 44 -0.39 -8.59 6.60
C TRP A 44 -0.86 -7.80 7.82
N LEU A 45 0.05 -7.47 8.73
CA LEU A 45 -0.21 -6.58 9.84
C LEU A 45 0.69 -5.35 9.75
N ASP A 46 0.09 -4.17 9.90
CA ASP A 46 0.80 -2.92 10.11
C ASP A 46 0.51 -2.34 11.50
N ARG A 47 1.56 -1.80 12.11
CA ARG A 47 1.45 -0.98 13.31
C ARG A 47 2.14 0.34 13.04
N GLU A 48 1.35 1.39 13.05
CA GLU A 48 1.83 2.74 12.82
C GLU A 48 1.26 3.69 13.87
N TRP A 49 2.11 4.58 14.40
CA TRP A 49 1.67 5.62 15.31
C TRP A 49 2.49 6.90 15.13
N SER A 50 1.82 8.03 15.24
CA SER A 50 2.40 9.35 15.14
C SER A 50 1.56 10.35 15.94
N SER A 51 2.20 11.36 16.47
CA SER A 51 1.54 12.55 17.00
C SER A 51 1.40 13.68 15.97
N GLN A 52 1.89 13.45 14.75
CA GLN A 52 1.96 14.46 13.70
C GLN A 52 0.85 14.24 12.68
N PRO A 53 -0.03 15.22 12.44
CA PRO A 53 -0.99 15.17 11.34
C PRO A 53 -0.26 15.31 9.99
N LEU A 54 -1.02 15.16 8.91
CA LEU A 54 -0.55 15.54 7.58
C LEU A 54 -0.11 17.01 7.58
N ALA A 55 0.91 17.34 6.80
CA ALA A 55 1.30 18.72 6.57
C ALA A 55 0.18 19.49 5.87
N ALA A 56 0.15 20.82 5.99
CA ALA A 56 -0.92 21.66 5.44
C ALA A 56 -1.08 21.54 3.92
N ASN A 57 0.00 21.21 3.22
CA ASN A 57 0.01 20.98 1.77
C ASN A 57 -0.29 19.52 1.36
N GLN A 58 -0.48 18.61 2.33
CA GLN A 58 -0.79 17.22 2.06
C GLN A 58 -2.31 16.98 2.08
N THR A 59 -2.85 16.40 1.01
CA THR A 59 -4.30 16.21 0.81
C THR A 59 -4.75 14.76 1.03
N GLY A 60 -3.84 13.87 1.38
CA GLY A 60 -4.10 12.46 1.60
C GLY A 60 -2.92 11.60 1.19
N TRP A 61 -3.16 10.30 1.18
CA TRP A 61 -2.12 9.32 0.82
C TRP A 61 -2.68 8.20 -0.05
N ASP A 62 -1.76 7.49 -0.69
CA ASP A 62 -1.98 6.19 -1.31
C ASP A 62 -1.01 5.21 -0.66
N TRP A 63 -1.51 4.05 -0.26
CA TRP A 63 -0.75 3.02 0.42
C TRP A 63 -1.03 1.66 -0.20
N PHE A 64 0.00 0.83 -0.27
CA PHE A 64 -0.06 -0.50 -0.85
C PHE A 64 0.71 -1.49 0.01
N SER A 65 0.12 -2.67 0.24
CA SER A 65 0.79 -3.86 0.74
C SER A 65 0.55 -5.00 -0.25
N LEU A 66 1.61 -5.52 -0.81
CA LEU A 66 1.55 -6.50 -1.90
C LEU A 66 2.37 -7.73 -1.53
N HIS A 67 1.77 -8.92 -1.71
CA HIS A 67 2.49 -10.19 -1.73
C HIS A 67 2.72 -10.58 -3.18
N LEU A 68 3.95 -10.87 -3.56
CA LEU A 68 4.32 -11.32 -4.89
C LEU A 68 4.42 -12.85 -4.94
N ASP A 69 4.14 -13.45 -6.09
CA ASP A 69 4.20 -14.91 -6.28
C ASP A 69 5.61 -15.47 -6.09
N SER A 70 6.63 -14.64 -6.23
CA SER A 70 8.04 -14.96 -5.94
C SER A 70 8.35 -15.15 -4.44
N GLY A 71 7.38 -14.81 -3.55
CA GLY A 71 7.53 -14.89 -2.09
C GLY A 71 8.01 -13.60 -1.44
N GLU A 72 8.36 -12.60 -2.21
CA GLU A 72 8.70 -11.26 -1.72
C GLU A 72 7.44 -10.45 -1.45
N SER A 73 7.61 -9.35 -0.74
CA SER A 73 6.54 -8.43 -0.42
C SER A 73 6.97 -7.00 -0.64
N LEU A 74 6.02 -6.14 -0.97
CA LEU A 74 6.26 -4.73 -1.25
C LEU A 74 5.28 -3.84 -0.49
N MET A 75 5.79 -2.87 0.27
CA MET A 75 5.01 -1.77 0.80
C MET A 75 5.38 -0.49 0.05
N LEU A 76 4.39 0.26 -0.43
CA LEU A 76 4.57 1.58 -1.00
C LEU A 76 3.68 2.59 -0.27
N PHE A 77 4.21 3.79 -0.09
CA PHE A 77 3.50 4.89 0.52
C PHE A 77 3.78 6.18 -0.25
N ARG A 78 2.70 6.86 -0.67
CA ARG A 78 2.75 8.14 -1.36
C ARG A 78 1.84 9.14 -0.68
N THR A 79 2.35 10.31 -0.27
CA THR A 79 1.49 11.44 0.11
C THR A 79 1.17 12.30 -1.11
N ARG A 80 -0.09 12.65 -1.27
CA ARG A 80 -0.55 13.61 -2.28
C ARG A 80 -0.36 15.02 -1.75
N GLN A 81 0.22 15.90 -2.57
CA GLN A 81 0.49 17.29 -2.21
C GLN A 81 -0.21 18.25 -3.16
N THR A 82 -0.53 19.43 -2.67
CA THR A 82 -1.12 20.53 -3.49
C THR A 82 -0.05 21.27 -4.29
N ASP A 83 1.20 21.16 -3.86
CA ASP A 83 2.36 21.83 -4.44
C ASP A 83 3.54 20.85 -4.49
N GLY A 84 4.32 20.95 -5.54
CA GLY A 84 5.49 20.10 -5.74
C GLY A 84 5.18 18.63 -6.07
N ALA A 85 6.21 17.82 -6.04
CA ALA A 85 6.11 16.38 -6.27
C ALA A 85 5.55 15.66 -5.03
N PRO A 86 4.78 14.58 -5.20
CA PRO A 86 4.36 13.74 -4.09
C PRO A 86 5.57 13.14 -3.37
N TYR A 87 5.51 13.02 -2.04
CA TYR A 87 6.49 12.26 -1.29
C TYR A 87 6.20 10.77 -1.47
N LEU A 88 7.16 10.03 -2.02
CA LEU A 88 7.04 8.61 -2.34
C LEU A 88 8.19 7.84 -1.71
N THR A 89 7.87 6.75 -1.04
CA THR A 89 8.83 5.82 -0.47
C THR A 89 8.25 4.42 -0.44
N GLY A 90 9.10 3.42 -0.29
CA GLY A 90 8.67 2.03 -0.16
C GLY A 90 9.64 1.19 0.65
N THR A 91 9.24 -0.04 0.88
CA THR A 91 10.08 -1.07 1.45
C THR A 91 9.90 -2.34 0.63
N TRP A 92 10.99 -2.82 0.07
CA TRP A 92 11.09 -4.16 -0.50
C TRP A 92 11.42 -5.14 0.62
N ILE A 93 10.74 -6.27 0.66
CA ILE A 93 10.88 -7.28 1.71
C ILE A 93 11.14 -8.61 1.01
N ASN A 94 12.36 -9.13 1.13
CA ASN A 94 12.72 -10.42 0.57
C ASN A 94 11.97 -11.56 1.28
N ALA A 95 11.89 -12.72 0.65
CA ALA A 95 11.22 -13.90 1.20
C ALA A 95 11.81 -14.39 2.55
N ASP A 96 13.06 -14.04 2.84
CA ASP A 96 13.75 -14.32 4.11
C ASP A 96 13.51 -13.23 5.19
N GLY A 97 12.74 -12.19 4.84
CA GLY A 97 12.40 -11.07 5.74
C GLY A 97 13.43 -9.93 5.77
N GLN A 98 14.53 -10.02 5.00
CA GLN A 98 15.44 -8.88 4.84
C GLN A 98 14.74 -7.74 4.10
N THR A 99 15.03 -6.51 4.49
CA THR A 99 14.35 -5.32 3.96
C THR A 99 15.32 -4.35 3.30
N GLU A 100 14.83 -3.71 2.25
CA GLU A 100 15.51 -2.62 1.55
C GLU A 100 14.55 -1.44 1.43
N THR A 101 15.02 -0.25 1.80
CA THR A 101 14.25 0.98 1.58
C THR A 101 14.32 1.38 0.11
N LEU A 102 13.16 1.62 -0.48
CA LEU A 102 13.03 2.14 -1.83
C LEU A 102 12.80 3.66 -1.78
N HIS A 103 13.57 4.38 -2.56
CA HIS A 103 13.46 5.83 -2.70
C HIS A 103 12.62 6.21 -3.92
N ALA A 104 12.13 7.44 -3.94
CA ALA A 104 11.19 7.92 -4.96
C ALA A 104 11.70 7.75 -6.40
N GLU A 105 13.00 7.93 -6.62
CA GLU A 105 13.64 7.79 -7.94
C GLU A 105 13.66 6.36 -8.49
N GLN A 106 13.53 5.36 -7.60
CA GLN A 106 13.48 3.94 -7.98
C GLN A 106 12.07 3.47 -8.34
N ILE A 107 11.03 4.25 -7.99
CA ILE A 107 9.63 3.84 -8.07
C ILE A 107 8.88 4.67 -9.10
N LYS A 108 8.27 4.03 -10.07
CA LYS A 108 7.25 4.65 -10.94
C LYS A 108 5.87 4.16 -10.48
N LEU A 109 5.09 5.05 -9.88
CA LEU A 109 3.74 4.77 -9.37
C LEU A 109 2.75 5.70 -10.05
N THR A 110 1.89 5.15 -10.90
CA THR A 110 0.99 5.93 -11.76
C THR A 110 -0.45 5.43 -11.65
N PRO A 111 -1.42 6.30 -11.25
CA PRO A 111 -2.83 5.97 -11.34
C PRO A 111 -3.25 5.87 -12.82
N GLN A 112 -4.01 4.83 -13.17
CA GLN A 112 -4.47 4.58 -14.53
C GLN A 112 -5.95 4.91 -14.69
N ASN A 113 -6.81 4.21 -13.98
CA ASN A 113 -8.26 4.37 -14.08
C ASN A 113 -8.82 4.83 -12.74
N THR A 114 -9.93 5.57 -12.82
CA THR A 114 -10.65 6.04 -11.64
C THR A 114 -12.10 5.57 -11.63
N ALA A 115 -12.69 5.46 -10.44
CA ALA A 115 -14.11 5.24 -10.23
C ALA A 115 -14.68 6.31 -9.29
N LYS A 116 -15.97 6.58 -9.44
CA LYS A 116 -16.72 7.41 -8.49
C LYS A 116 -17.29 6.53 -7.38
N VAL A 117 -16.96 6.83 -6.13
CA VAL A 117 -17.48 6.15 -4.95
C VAL A 117 -17.72 7.15 -3.83
N ALA A 118 -18.88 7.09 -3.18
CA ALA A 118 -19.27 7.98 -2.08
C ALA A 118 -19.05 9.49 -2.38
N GLY A 119 -19.24 9.91 -3.64
CA GLY A 119 -19.02 11.29 -4.08
C GLY A 119 -17.56 11.66 -4.40
N HIS A 120 -16.60 10.76 -4.18
CA HIS A 120 -15.19 10.97 -4.46
C HIS A 120 -14.76 10.27 -5.75
N THR A 121 -13.73 10.79 -6.40
CA THR A 121 -13.08 10.15 -7.55
C THR A 121 -11.80 9.48 -7.03
N MET A 122 -11.76 8.14 -7.05
CA MET A 122 -10.66 7.35 -6.50
C MET A 122 -9.98 6.55 -7.60
N PRO A 123 -8.64 6.48 -7.60
CA PRO A 123 -7.91 5.56 -8.45
C PRO A 123 -8.26 4.12 -8.08
N VAL A 124 -8.60 3.31 -9.08
CA VAL A 124 -8.96 1.89 -8.91
C VAL A 124 -8.09 0.96 -9.75
N ARG A 125 -7.23 1.54 -10.57
CA ARG A 125 -6.15 0.84 -11.28
C ARG A 125 -4.87 1.64 -11.20
N TRP A 126 -3.76 0.94 -10.97
CA TRP A 126 -2.43 1.52 -10.85
C TRP A 126 -1.42 0.75 -11.70
N SER A 127 -0.38 1.44 -12.13
CA SER A 127 0.84 0.84 -12.66
C SER A 127 1.98 1.11 -11.68
N ILE A 128 2.75 0.07 -11.40
CA ILE A 128 3.95 0.13 -10.56
C ILE A 128 5.11 -0.48 -11.33
N SER A 129 6.20 0.27 -11.45
CA SER A 129 7.45 -0.22 -12.03
C SER A 129 8.60 0.12 -11.11
N ILE A 130 9.44 -0.88 -10.80
CA ILE A 130 10.69 -0.76 -10.02
C ILE A 130 11.77 -1.48 -10.82
N PRO A 131 12.47 -0.77 -11.73
CA PRO A 131 13.43 -1.40 -12.67
C PRO A 131 14.54 -2.19 -11.97
N ASP A 132 15.07 -1.67 -10.86
CA ASP A 132 16.14 -2.34 -10.08
C ASP A 132 15.70 -3.67 -9.47
N LYS A 133 14.39 -3.91 -9.40
CA LYS A 133 13.78 -5.16 -8.93
C LYS A 133 13.13 -5.98 -10.05
N HIS A 134 13.33 -5.58 -11.32
CA HIS A 134 12.67 -6.20 -12.47
C HIS A 134 11.16 -6.34 -12.29
N LEU A 135 10.52 -5.37 -11.61
CA LEU A 135 9.10 -5.36 -11.34
C LEU A 135 8.39 -4.41 -12.30
N ASP A 136 7.40 -4.94 -13.04
CA ASP A 136 6.46 -4.16 -13.85
C ASP A 136 5.06 -4.77 -13.73
N ILE A 137 4.21 -4.15 -12.92
CA ILE A 137 2.91 -4.69 -12.57
C ILE A 137 1.80 -3.64 -12.68
N SER A 138 0.59 -4.14 -12.90
CA SER A 138 -0.65 -3.39 -12.73
C SER A 138 -1.43 -3.92 -11.54
N LEU A 139 -2.09 -3.04 -10.83
CA LEU A 139 -3.02 -3.36 -9.75
C LEU A 139 -4.43 -2.99 -10.18
N ASP A 140 -5.35 -3.94 -10.12
CA ASP A 140 -6.77 -3.72 -10.37
C ASP A 140 -7.57 -3.94 -9.09
N ALA A 141 -8.37 -2.96 -8.69
CA ALA A 141 -9.27 -3.09 -7.54
C ALA A 141 -10.31 -4.17 -7.80
N LEU A 142 -10.39 -5.20 -6.93
CA LEU A 142 -11.42 -6.25 -7.04
C LEU A 142 -12.81 -5.68 -6.75
N ASN A 143 -12.91 -4.69 -5.88
CA ASN A 143 -14.14 -3.95 -5.62
C ASN A 143 -13.89 -2.44 -5.73
N PRO A 144 -14.17 -1.81 -6.87
CA PRO A 144 -14.01 -0.36 -7.02
C PRO A 144 -14.80 0.48 -6.02
N LYS A 145 -15.83 -0.09 -5.37
CA LYS A 145 -16.72 0.59 -4.43
C LYS A 145 -16.37 0.32 -2.95
N ALA A 146 -15.19 -0.20 -2.65
CA ALA A 146 -14.75 -0.53 -1.29
C ALA A 146 -14.45 0.74 -0.48
N TRP A 147 -15.50 1.48 -0.12
CA TRP A 147 -15.43 2.73 0.64
C TRP A 147 -15.62 2.47 2.14
N MET A 148 -14.64 2.90 2.92
CA MET A 148 -14.67 2.84 4.38
C MET A 148 -15.23 4.15 4.92
N ASN A 149 -16.46 4.13 5.39
CA ASN A 149 -17.14 5.30 5.96
C ASN A 149 -16.81 5.43 7.45
N LEU A 150 -15.57 5.77 7.75
CA LEU A 150 -15.02 5.95 9.10
C LEU A 150 -14.90 7.44 9.46
N ARG A 151 -14.38 7.74 10.67
CA ARG A 151 -14.09 9.13 11.09
C ARG A 151 -13.19 9.87 10.09
N ILE A 152 -12.20 9.17 9.53
CA ILE A 152 -11.44 9.59 8.36
C ILE A 152 -11.85 8.64 7.25
N PRO A 153 -12.68 9.08 6.30
CA PRO A 153 -13.15 8.18 5.26
C PRO A 153 -12.09 7.99 4.17
N TYR A 154 -11.98 6.76 3.67
CA TYR A 154 -11.04 6.42 2.61
C TYR A 154 -11.50 5.18 1.83
N TRP A 155 -10.91 4.95 0.67
CA TRP A 155 -11.07 3.70 -0.06
C TRP A 155 -10.03 2.70 0.43
N GLU A 156 -10.45 1.48 0.75
CA GLU A 156 -9.57 0.37 1.07
C GLU A 156 -10.18 -0.93 0.55
N GLY A 157 -9.39 -1.71 -0.19
CA GLY A 157 -9.87 -2.98 -0.73
C GLY A 157 -8.76 -3.82 -1.33
N PRO A 158 -9.06 -5.12 -1.56
CA PRO A 158 -8.13 -6.02 -2.20
C PRO A 158 -7.94 -5.65 -3.67
N VAL A 159 -6.72 -5.90 -4.15
CA VAL A 159 -6.32 -5.67 -5.53
C VAL A 159 -5.81 -6.97 -6.14
N GLN A 160 -6.03 -7.14 -7.43
CA GLN A 160 -5.38 -8.16 -8.23
C GLN A 160 -4.09 -7.59 -8.79
N ILE A 161 -3.00 -8.32 -8.65
CA ILE A 161 -1.70 -8.01 -9.25
C ILE A 161 -1.62 -8.72 -10.60
N ILE A 162 -1.23 -7.99 -11.65
CA ILE A 162 -1.04 -8.51 -13.01
C ILE A 162 0.26 -7.94 -13.54
N GLY A 163 1.16 -8.77 -14.04
CA GLY A 163 2.41 -8.31 -14.65
C GLY A 163 3.56 -9.28 -14.43
N SER A 164 4.78 -8.78 -14.48
CA SER A 164 6.00 -9.56 -14.38
C SER A 164 6.87 -9.09 -13.21
N HIS A 165 7.54 -10.07 -12.61
CA HIS A 165 8.62 -9.90 -11.66
C HIS A 165 9.67 -10.98 -11.92
N GLY A 166 10.95 -10.60 -12.00
CA GLY A 166 12.04 -11.50 -12.39
C GLY A 166 12.29 -11.48 -13.90
N GLU A 167 13.47 -12.00 -14.32
CA GLU A 167 14.12 -11.97 -15.66
C GLU A 167 13.57 -11.05 -16.74
#